data_f61cea2da23160ab4f5f22f4dd4a31d0
#
_entry.id   f61cea2da23160ab4f5f22f4dd4a31d0
#
_cell.length_a   1.000
_cell.length_b   1.000
_cell.length_c   1.000
_cell.angle_alpha   90.00
_cell.angle_beta   90.00
_cell.angle_gamma   90.00
#
_symmetry.space_group_name_H-M   'P 1'
#
loop_
_entity.id
_entity.type
_entity.pdbx_description
1 polymer ?
#
loop_
_entity_poly.entity_id
_entity_poly.type
_entity_poly.pdbx_seq_one_letter_code
_entity_poly.pdbx_strand_id
1 'polypeptide(L)'
;MRDLITSLKRLSSGAALGVLGLLVFGQAAEAAYPWELNFGLSGPRYDGRVKECEAALGTITWQFQEKESKFWNSSLQITGYGQIHETAFRPWQSDNIPRRYCSADVMLSDGKPRIVHYSIIEDGGFAGYGQGVEWCVTGLDRNWAYNPSCKAARP
;
A
#
# COMPACT_ATOMS: atom_id res chain seq x y z
N MET A 1 -48.14 -10.58 -57.95
CA MET A 1 -47.52 -9.24 -57.83
C MET A 1 -47.78 -8.65 -56.43
N ARG A 2 -47.59 -9.40 -55.38
CA ARG A 2 -47.88 -8.94 -54.00
C ARG A 2 -46.76 -9.25 -52.96
N ASP A 3 -45.73 -9.96 -53.39
CA ASP A 3 -44.70 -10.47 -52.45
C ASP A 3 -43.35 -9.77 -52.54
N LEU A 4 -43.22 -8.69 -53.33
CA LEU A 4 -41.93 -7.96 -53.51
C LEU A 4 -41.79 -6.68 -52.70
N ILE A 5 -42.82 -6.29 -51.96
CA ILE A 5 -42.77 -5.00 -51.17
C ILE A 5 -42.46 -5.25 -49.69
N THR A 6 -42.52 -6.48 -49.20
CA THR A 6 -42.31 -6.80 -47.77
C THR A 6 -40.83 -7.04 -47.40
N SER A 7 -39.95 -7.18 -48.39
CA SER A 7 -38.53 -7.50 -48.17
C SER A 7 -37.61 -6.32 -47.97
N LEU A 8 -38.04 -5.08 -48.23
CA LEU A 8 -37.19 -3.88 -48.17
C LEU A 8 -37.30 -3.06 -46.89
N LYS A 9 -38.14 -3.49 -45.92
CA LYS A 9 -38.31 -2.77 -44.64
C LYS A 9 -37.53 -3.33 -43.44
N ARG A 10 -36.68 -4.33 -43.65
CA ARG A 10 -35.93 -4.98 -42.54
C ARG A 10 -34.43 -4.66 -42.53
N LEU A 11 -33.93 -3.84 -43.40
CA LEU A 11 -32.49 -3.56 -43.53
C LEU A 11 -32.02 -2.21 -42.99
N SER A 12 -32.89 -1.40 -42.40
CA SER A 12 -32.50 -0.06 -41.93
C SER A 12 -32.43 0.15 -40.41
N SER A 13 -32.74 -0.92 -39.64
CA SER A 13 -32.78 -0.78 -38.16
C SER A 13 -31.53 -1.35 -37.43
N GLY A 14 -30.60 -1.99 -38.16
CA GLY A 14 -29.44 -2.64 -37.53
C GLY A 14 -28.16 -1.80 -37.47
N ALA A 15 -28.08 -0.73 -38.27
CA ALA A 15 -26.84 0.06 -38.38
C ALA A 15 -26.71 1.23 -37.40
N ALA A 16 -27.82 1.68 -36.79
CA ALA A 16 -27.81 2.83 -35.89
C ALA A 16 -27.44 2.51 -34.44
N LEU A 17 -27.53 1.23 -34.02
CA LEU A 17 -27.18 0.81 -32.65
C LEU A 17 -25.71 0.46 -32.48
N GLY A 18 -24.96 0.25 -33.56
CA GLY A 18 -23.54 -0.11 -33.49
C GLY A 18 -22.60 1.08 -33.28
N VAL A 19 -23.03 2.30 -33.61
CA VAL A 19 -22.18 3.49 -33.49
C VAL A 19 -22.28 4.15 -32.12
N LEU A 20 -23.37 3.93 -31.37
CA LEU A 20 -23.52 4.50 -30.02
C LEU A 20 -22.74 3.72 -28.94
N GLY A 21 -22.36 2.47 -29.22
CA GLY A 21 -21.63 1.63 -28.25
C GLY A 21 -20.13 1.90 -28.18
N LEU A 22 -19.55 2.61 -29.15
CA LEU A 22 -18.10 2.85 -29.22
C LEU A 22 -17.64 4.16 -28.59
N LEU A 23 -18.56 5.00 -28.11
CA LEU A 23 -18.21 6.27 -27.48
C LEU A 23 -18.13 6.23 -25.94
N VAL A 24 -18.36 5.07 -25.31
CA VAL A 24 -18.40 4.98 -23.84
C VAL A 24 -17.11 4.39 -23.25
N PHE A 25 -16.14 3.94 -24.03
CA PHE A 25 -14.91 3.31 -23.53
C PHE A 25 -13.66 4.19 -23.62
N GLY A 26 -13.81 5.47 -23.68
CA GLY A 26 -12.69 6.42 -23.74
C GLY A 26 -12.43 7.18 -22.43
N GLN A 27 -12.79 6.64 -21.28
CA GLN A 27 -12.29 7.19 -20.02
C GLN A 27 -10.89 6.61 -19.80
N ALA A 28 -9.89 7.34 -20.27
CA ALA A 28 -8.53 7.14 -19.77
C ALA A 28 -8.63 7.26 -18.25
N ALA A 29 -8.29 6.19 -17.55
CA ALA A 29 -8.09 6.27 -16.09
C ALA A 29 -6.96 7.28 -15.88
N GLU A 30 -7.29 8.51 -15.51
CA GLU A 30 -6.29 9.46 -15.02
C GLU A 30 -5.81 8.93 -13.68
N ALA A 31 -4.79 8.08 -13.75
CA ALA A 31 -4.17 7.47 -12.58
C ALA A 31 -3.19 8.43 -11.88
N ALA A 32 -2.91 9.58 -12.48
CA ALA A 32 -1.98 10.57 -11.93
C ALA A 32 -2.51 11.98 -12.12
N TYR A 33 -2.37 12.79 -11.10
CA TYR A 33 -2.66 14.23 -11.21
C TYR A 33 -1.58 14.94 -12.04
N PRO A 34 -1.92 16.06 -12.74
CA PRO A 34 -0.94 16.79 -13.57
C PRO A 34 0.35 17.20 -12.85
N TRP A 35 0.32 17.39 -11.53
CA TRP A 35 1.51 17.67 -10.72
C TRP A 35 2.35 16.43 -10.42
N GLU A 36 1.81 15.22 -10.56
CA GLU A 36 2.56 13.96 -10.45
C GLU A 36 3.33 13.65 -11.74
N LEU A 37 2.93 14.21 -12.87
CA LEU A 37 3.63 14.10 -14.16
C LEU A 37 4.96 14.84 -14.19
N ASN A 38 5.34 15.51 -13.12
CA ASN A 38 6.61 16.22 -13.00
C ASN A 38 7.84 15.31 -12.81
N PHE A 39 7.65 14.02 -12.79
CA PHE A 39 8.72 13.03 -12.62
C PHE A 39 9.82 13.14 -13.69
N GLY A 40 9.47 13.52 -14.91
CA GLY A 40 10.45 13.63 -15.98
C GLY A 40 11.31 14.90 -15.93
N LEU A 41 10.90 15.92 -15.17
CA LEU A 41 11.53 17.23 -15.18
C LEU A 41 12.32 17.57 -13.91
N SER A 42 11.97 16.98 -12.77
CA SER A 42 12.58 17.34 -11.48
C SER A 42 13.06 16.14 -10.64
N GLY A 43 12.79 14.93 -11.08
CA GLY A 43 13.03 13.73 -10.28
C GLY A 43 12.05 13.60 -9.09
N PRO A 44 12.16 12.54 -8.31
CA PRO A 44 11.32 12.34 -7.12
C PRO A 44 11.56 13.46 -6.11
N ARG A 45 10.48 13.98 -5.52
CA ARG A 45 10.52 15.09 -4.57
C ARG A 45 10.63 14.59 -3.13
N TYR A 46 11.49 13.64 -2.90
CA TYR A 46 11.78 13.22 -1.53
C TYR A 46 12.66 14.26 -0.86
N ASP A 47 12.30 14.69 0.33
CA ASP A 47 13.05 15.68 1.11
C ASP A 47 13.91 15.03 2.21
N GLY A 48 13.85 13.72 2.34
CA GLY A 48 14.59 12.94 3.33
C GLY A 48 14.02 13.06 4.75
N ARG A 49 12.84 13.64 4.91
CA ARG A 49 12.21 13.85 6.21
C ARG A 49 11.45 12.64 6.69
N VAL A 50 12.17 11.59 7.01
CA VAL A 50 11.60 10.39 7.63
C VAL A 50 11.54 10.58 9.14
N LYS A 51 10.35 10.41 9.74
CA LYS A 51 10.14 10.57 11.19
C LYS A 51 10.99 9.60 12.01
N GLU A 52 11.16 9.93 13.29
CA GLU A 52 11.84 9.07 14.25
C GLU A 52 11.09 7.78 14.53
N CYS A 53 11.79 6.77 15.06
CA CYS A 53 11.26 5.43 15.26
C CYS A 53 9.94 5.39 16.06
N GLU A 54 9.84 6.22 17.07
CA GLU A 54 8.69 6.31 17.97
C GLU A 54 7.40 6.72 17.25
N ALA A 55 7.52 7.47 16.18
CA ALA A 55 6.37 7.99 15.45
C ALA A 55 5.53 6.90 14.75
N ALA A 56 6.10 5.72 14.53
CA ALA A 56 5.41 4.58 13.91
C ALA A 56 4.61 3.72 14.89
N LEU A 57 4.89 3.80 16.19
CA LEU A 57 4.39 2.83 17.17
C LEU A 57 2.86 2.79 17.27
N GLY A 58 2.22 3.95 17.23
CA GLY A 58 0.75 4.02 17.23
C GLY A 58 0.13 3.36 16.01
N THR A 59 0.71 3.58 14.83
CA THR A 59 0.28 2.93 13.58
C THR A 59 0.47 1.41 13.66
N ILE A 60 1.60 0.95 14.16
CA ILE A 60 1.90 -0.48 14.32
C ILE A 60 0.89 -1.12 15.28
N THR A 61 0.62 -0.50 16.43
CA THR A 61 -0.35 -1.01 17.41
C THR A 61 -1.72 -1.19 16.79
N TRP A 62 -2.21 -0.18 16.09
CA TRP A 62 -3.51 -0.21 15.44
C TRP A 62 -3.56 -1.28 14.33
N GLN A 63 -2.58 -1.30 13.43
CA GLN A 63 -2.52 -2.27 12.33
C GLN A 63 -2.36 -3.71 12.85
N PHE A 64 -1.61 -3.91 13.94
CA PHE A 64 -1.47 -5.21 14.58
C PHE A 64 -2.82 -5.72 15.08
N GLN A 65 -3.57 -4.89 15.83
CA GLN A 65 -4.88 -5.24 16.33
C GLN A 65 -5.87 -5.55 15.19
N GLU A 66 -5.89 -4.73 14.14
CA GLU A 66 -6.71 -4.96 12.95
C GLU A 66 -6.36 -6.30 12.27
N LYS A 67 -5.08 -6.58 12.10
CA LYS A 67 -4.59 -7.83 11.50
C LYS A 67 -4.97 -9.05 12.33
N GLU A 68 -4.73 -9.00 13.63
CA GLU A 68 -5.04 -10.11 14.54
C GLU A 68 -6.55 -10.39 14.60
N SER A 69 -7.39 -9.36 14.73
CA SER A 69 -8.84 -9.53 14.82
C SER A 69 -9.48 -9.96 13.50
N LYS A 70 -9.11 -9.34 12.38
CA LYS A 70 -9.78 -9.56 11.10
C LYS A 70 -9.31 -10.81 10.36
N PHE A 71 -8.04 -11.13 10.43
CA PHE A 71 -7.47 -12.21 9.62
C PHE A 71 -7.13 -13.47 10.43
N TRP A 72 -6.83 -13.32 11.71
CA TRP A 72 -6.42 -14.44 12.54
C TRP A 72 -7.43 -14.83 13.61
N ASN A 73 -8.55 -14.12 13.70
CA ASN A 73 -9.56 -14.31 14.76
C ASN A 73 -8.91 -14.40 16.15
N SER A 74 -7.96 -13.52 16.39
CA SER A 74 -7.12 -13.49 17.59
C SER A 74 -7.36 -12.20 18.37
N SER A 75 -7.34 -12.29 19.69
CA SER A 75 -7.44 -11.15 20.60
C SER A 75 -6.08 -10.61 21.05
N LEU A 76 -4.98 -11.04 20.42
CA LEU A 76 -3.66 -10.54 20.74
C LEU A 76 -3.58 -9.03 20.49
N GLN A 77 -2.97 -8.31 21.43
CA GLN A 77 -2.75 -6.88 21.37
C GLN A 77 -1.34 -6.54 21.84
N ILE A 78 -0.80 -5.47 21.30
CA ILE A 78 0.44 -4.89 21.82
C ILE A 78 0.09 -4.05 23.04
N THR A 79 0.73 -4.34 24.18
CA THR A 79 0.50 -3.67 25.47
C THR A 79 1.60 -2.67 25.81
N GLY A 80 2.76 -2.76 25.19
CA GLY A 80 3.86 -1.83 25.43
C GLY A 80 5.04 -2.06 24.51
N TYR A 81 5.90 -1.05 24.46
CA TYR A 81 7.17 -1.06 23.74
C TYR A 81 8.33 -0.74 24.67
N GLY A 82 9.49 -1.30 24.37
CA GLY A 82 10.75 -1.02 25.04
C GLY A 82 11.92 -1.07 24.07
N GLN A 83 13.08 -0.58 24.47
CA GLN A 83 14.33 -0.66 23.70
C GLN A 83 14.16 -0.22 22.23
N ILE A 84 13.48 0.90 22.01
CA ILE A 84 13.26 1.44 20.66
C ILE A 84 14.58 2.01 20.16
N HIS A 85 15.02 1.57 18.98
CA HIS A 85 16.25 2.08 18.38
C HIS A 85 16.22 2.00 16.85
N GLU A 86 16.92 2.91 16.22
CA GLU A 86 17.22 2.88 14.81
C GLU A 86 18.27 1.80 14.52
N THR A 87 18.02 0.98 13.51
CA THR A 87 18.95 -0.04 13.04
C THR A 87 19.70 0.38 11.78
N ALA A 88 19.06 1.18 10.92
CA ALA A 88 19.68 1.79 9.75
C ALA A 88 18.82 2.94 9.22
N PHE A 89 19.47 3.89 8.56
CA PHE A 89 18.81 4.94 7.80
C PHE A 89 19.35 4.94 6.37
N ARG A 90 18.45 4.83 5.40
CA ARG A 90 18.76 5.01 3.98
C ARG A 90 18.21 6.37 3.54
N PRO A 91 19.08 7.38 3.39
CA PRO A 91 18.66 8.68 2.89
C PRO A 91 18.24 8.59 1.42
N TRP A 92 17.68 9.68 0.90
CA TRP A 92 17.35 9.76 -0.51
C TRP A 92 18.60 9.58 -1.39
N GLN A 93 18.43 8.76 -2.43
CA GLN A 93 19.37 8.59 -3.54
C GLN A 93 18.55 8.44 -4.83
N SER A 94 19.20 8.52 -5.99
CA SER A 94 18.53 8.47 -7.29
C SER A 94 17.70 7.19 -7.53
N ASP A 95 17.95 6.13 -6.80
CA ASP A 95 17.38 4.79 -6.98
C ASP A 95 16.63 4.27 -5.77
N ASN A 96 16.47 5.08 -4.70
CA ASN A 96 15.75 4.60 -3.52
C ASN A 96 14.94 5.69 -2.82
N ILE A 97 13.80 5.30 -2.27
CA ILE A 97 12.96 6.14 -1.41
C ILE A 97 13.57 6.18 -0.01
N PRO A 98 13.67 7.36 0.63
CA PRO A 98 14.16 7.49 2.00
C PRO A 98 13.43 6.57 2.96
N ARG A 99 14.19 5.84 3.77
CA ARG A 99 13.65 4.83 4.67
C ARG A 99 14.49 4.74 5.94
N ARG A 100 13.81 4.77 7.08
CA ARG A 100 14.39 4.53 8.39
C ARG A 100 13.97 3.14 8.87
N TYR A 101 14.93 2.30 9.23
CA TYR A 101 14.70 0.99 9.81
C TYR A 101 14.87 1.06 11.31
N CYS A 102 13.94 0.46 12.02
CA CYS A 102 13.87 0.47 13.47
C CYS A 102 13.60 -0.92 14.04
N SER A 103 13.93 -1.08 15.30
CA SER A 103 13.61 -2.27 16.07
C SER A 103 13.17 -1.86 17.47
N ALA A 104 12.26 -2.63 18.07
CA ALA A 104 11.83 -2.43 19.44
C ALA A 104 11.42 -3.77 20.08
N ASP A 105 11.60 -3.87 21.39
CA ASP A 105 10.94 -4.90 22.15
C ASP A 105 9.45 -4.58 22.22
N VAL A 106 8.62 -5.60 22.10
CA VAL A 106 7.16 -5.48 22.18
C VAL A 106 6.61 -6.50 23.17
N MET A 107 5.78 -6.03 24.10
CA MET A 107 5.04 -6.86 25.01
C MET A 107 3.63 -7.07 24.45
N LEU A 108 3.21 -8.34 24.40
CA LEU A 108 1.87 -8.68 23.94
C LEU A 108 0.96 -9.03 25.13
N SER A 109 -0.35 -9.02 24.88
CA SER A 109 -1.37 -9.35 25.88
C SER A 109 -1.31 -10.79 26.38
N ASP A 110 -0.59 -11.69 25.68
CA ASP A 110 -0.28 -13.05 26.14
C ASP A 110 0.90 -13.09 27.15
N GLY A 111 1.45 -11.95 27.53
CA GLY A 111 2.58 -11.81 28.44
C GLY A 111 3.93 -12.19 27.83
N LYS A 112 4.01 -12.48 26.54
CA LYS A 112 5.26 -12.88 25.88
C LYS A 112 5.97 -11.69 25.27
N PRO A 113 7.24 -11.45 25.63
CA PRO A 113 8.06 -10.46 24.96
C PRO A 113 8.44 -10.96 23.55
N ARG A 114 8.45 -10.06 22.59
CA ARG A 114 8.87 -10.30 21.21
C ARG A 114 9.65 -9.09 20.68
N ILE A 115 10.18 -9.22 19.49
CA ILE A 115 10.83 -8.11 18.79
C ILE A 115 9.96 -7.72 17.60
N VAL A 116 9.68 -6.44 17.47
CA VAL A 116 9.13 -5.86 16.24
C VAL A 116 10.25 -5.21 15.44
N HIS A 117 10.34 -5.58 14.17
CA HIS A 117 11.16 -4.88 13.17
C HIS A 117 10.24 -4.07 12.28
N TYR A 118 10.61 -2.84 11.98
CA TYR A 118 9.77 -1.98 11.14
C TYR A 118 10.59 -0.96 10.38
N SER A 119 10.00 -0.44 9.32
CA SER A 119 10.57 0.67 8.57
C SER A 119 9.53 1.77 8.36
N ILE A 120 10.00 2.99 8.43
CA ILE A 120 9.25 4.20 8.10
C ILE A 120 9.73 4.66 6.74
N ILE A 121 8.81 4.81 5.80
CA ILE A 121 9.08 5.10 4.39
C ILE A 121 8.50 6.47 4.08
N GLU A 122 9.32 7.37 3.54
CA GLU A 122 8.84 8.66 3.06
C GLU A 122 7.83 8.42 1.93
N ASP A 123 6.68 9.12 1.99
CA ASP A 123 5.60 9.01 1.01
C ASP A 123 5.12 7.57 0.71
N GLY A 124 5.38 6.65 1.62
CA GLY A 124 4.93 5.25 1.55
C GLY A 124 3.53 5.02 2.12
N GLY A 125 2.79 6.07 2.49
CA GLY A 125 1.42 5.99 2.98
C GLY A 125 0.41 5.68 1.88
N PHE A 126 -0.89 5.75 2.23
CA PHE A 126 -1.94 5.46 1.28
C PHE A 126 -1.86 6.39 0.06
N ALA A 127 -1.78 5.79 -1.14
CA ALA A 127 -1.62 6.50 -2.42
C ALA A 127 -0.42 7.46 -2.46
N GLY A 128 0.67 7.15 -1.72
CA GLY A 128 1.84 8.04 -1.65
C GLY A 128 1.67 9.22 -0.69
N TYR A 129 0.59 9.26 0.08
CA TYR A 129 0.35 10.35 1.02
C TYR A 129 0.92 10.05 2.39
N GLY A 130 1.85 10.89 2.83
CA GLY A 130 2.48 10.77 4.14
C GLY A 130 3.37 9.53 4.27
N GLN A 131 3.81 9.26 5.47
CA GLN A 131 4.75 8.18 5.72
C GLN A 131 4.07 6.81 5.77
N GLY A 132 4.64 5.86 5.07
CA GLY A 132 4.28 4.45 5.17
C GLY A 132 5.00 3.78 6.33
N VAL A 133 4.39 2.72 6.88
CA VAL A 133 5.00 1.89 7.92
C VAL A 133 4.86 0.43 7.50
N GLU A 134 6.00 -0.24 7.33
CA GLU A 134 6.08 -1.69 7.19
C GLU A 134 6.61 -2.28 8.49
N TRP A 135 6.01 -3.35 8.96
CA TRP A 135 6.40 -3.94 10.23
C TRP A 135 6.18 -5.46 10.27
N CYS A 136 6.97 -6.12 11.13
CA CYS A 136 6.86 -7.54 11.39
C CYS A 136 7.22 -7.84 12.84
N VAL A 137 6.34 -8.57 13.54
CA VAL A 137 6.63 -9.09 14.88
C VAL A 137 7.19 -10.49 14.76
N THR A 138 8.37 -10.71 15.31
CA THR A 138 9.06 -12.01 15.26
C THR A 138 8.19 -13.13 15.87
N GLY A 139 8.03 -14.20 15.09
CA GLY A 139 7.18 -15.34 15.48
C GLY A 139 5.69 -15.16 15.19
N LEU A 140 5.26 -14.02 14.63
CA LEU A 140 3.88 -13.74 14.23
C LEU A 140 3.74 -13.37 12.73
N ASP A 141 4.75 -13.63 11.94
CA ASP A 141 4.66 -13.53 10.47
C ASP A 141 3.98 -14.77 9.88
N ARG A 142 2.71 -14.98 10.23
CA ARG A 142 1.93 -16.19 9.89
C ARG A 142 1.63 -16.33 8.41
N ASN A 143 1.59 -15.24 7.68
CA ASN A 143 1.39 -15.21 6.23
C ASN A 143 2.69 -15.18 5.45
N TRP A 144 3.83 -15.30 6.11
CA TRP A 144 5.17 -15.37 5.52
C TRP A 144 5.55 -14.16 4.64
N ALA A 145 4.92 -13.01 4.91
CA ALA A 145 5.16 -11.78 4.15
C ALA A 145 6.59 -11.26 4.29
N TYR A 146 7.23 -11.51 5.43
CA TYR A 146 8.58 -11.01 5.75
C TYR A 146 9.57 -12.15 6.06
N ASN A 147 9.29 -13.34 5.58
CA ASN A 147 10.07 -14.56 5.86
C ASN A 147 11.51 -14.50 5.31
N PRO A 148 12.49 -15.20 5.94
CA PRO A 148 12.38 -15.86 7.23
C PRO A 148 12.52 -14.89 8.41
N SER A 149 11.79 -15.15 9.49
CA SER A 149 11.94 -14.42 10.77
C SER A 149 12.01 -12.91 10.64
N CYS A 150 11.07 -12.30 9.91
CA CYS A 150 11.00 -10.86 9.66
C CYS A 150 12.22 -10.29 8.90
N LYS A 151 12.97 -11.10 8.16
CA LYS A 151 14.19 -10.63 7.46
C LYS A 151 13.91 -9.48 6.49
N ALA A 152 12.79 -9.52 5.77
CA ALA A 152 12.46 -8.47 4.81
C ALA A 152 12.03 -7.14 5.45
N ALA A 153 11.74 -7.10 6.75
CA ALA A 153 11.45 -5.87 7.50
C ALA A 153 12.73 -5.23 8.11
N ARG A 154 13.89 -5.80 7.85
CA ARG A 154 15.20 -5.33 8.34
C ARG A 154 16.02 -4.73 7.20
N PRO A 155 17.03 -3.89 7.50
CA PRO A 155 17.94 -3.34 6.49
C PRO A 155 18.75 -4.41 5.76
#